data_c229528e2f80d1eca2428daf82097de7
#
_entry.id   c229528e2f80d1eca2428daf82097de7
#
_cell.length_a   1.000
_cell.length_b   1.000
_cell.length_c   1.000
_cell.angle_alpha   90.00
_cell.angle_beta   90.00
_cell.angle_gamma   90.00
#
_symmetry.space_group_name_H-M   'P 1'
#
loop_
_entity.id
_entity.type
_entity.pdbx_description
1 polymer ?
#
loop_
_entity_poly.entity_id
_entity_poly.type
_entity_poly.pdbx_seq_one_letter_code
_entity_poly.pdbx_strand_id
1 'polypeptide(L)'
;MIVDKLRIFFDIDYKTSIEYWIPISEIKIKNIFLATPPSYFKYRRKLNNFIKYGELSPIIIDRNFELVDGYISYLIMKRFSVGKVPVYFQ
;
A
#
# COMPACT_ATOMS: atom_id res chain seq x y z
N MET A 1 -10.49 18.37 -0.33
CA MET A 1 -9.54 18.74 -1.39
C MET A 1 -10.18 18.63 -2.76
N ILE A 2 -9.82 19.52 -3.66
CA ILE A 2 -10.37 19.52 -5.01
C ILE A 2 -10.05 18.21 -5.74
N VAL A 3 -8.84 17.68 -5.58
CA VAL A 3 -8.43 16.43 -6.23
C VAL A 3 -9.33 15.27 -5.82
N ASP A 4 -9.65 15.15 -4.54
CA ASP A 4 -10.52 14.09 -4.06
C ASP A 4 -11.94 14.24 -4.58
N LYS A 5 -12.43 15.48 -4.64
CA LYS A 5 -13.74 15.76 -5.21
C LYS A 5 -13.80 15.43 -6.69
N LEU A 6 -12.74 15.75 -7.44
CA LEU A 6 -12.67 15.40 -8.84
C LEU A 6 -12.68 13.89 -9.05
N ARG A 7 -11.95 13.17 -8.20
CA ARG A 7 -11.92 11.71 -8.27
C ARG A 7 -13.29 11.09 -8.03
N ILE A 8 -14.05 11.66 -7.09
CA ILE A 8 -15.42 11.20 -6.82
C ILE A 8 -16.36 11.52 -7.98
N PHE A 9 -16.29 12.74 -8.52
CA PHE A 9 -17.21 13.18 -9.58
C PHE A 9 -16.95 12.51 -10.92
N PHE A 10 -15.68 12.35 -11.28
CA PHE A 10 -15.31 11.81 -12.58
C PHE A 10 -15.09 10.31 -12.56
N ASP A 11 -15.33 9.67 -11.41
CA ASP A 11 -15.30 8.22 -11.30
C ASP A 11 -14.05 7.63 -11.97
N ILE A 12 -12.88 8.04 -11.47
CA ILE A 12 -11.61 7.59 -12.02
C ILE A 12 -11.56 6.07 -12.00
N ASP A 13 -11.43 5.49 -13.19
CA ASP A 13 -11.38 4.04 -13.36
C ASP A 13 -9.94 3.56 -13.22
N TYR A 14 -9.61 3.07 -12.03
CA TYR A 14 -8.30 2.47 -11.79
C TYR A 14 -8.27 1.07 -12.38
N LYS A 15 -7.34 0.85 -13.29
CA LYS A 15 -7.18 -0.44 -13.94
C LYS A 15 -6.33 -1.38 -13.09
N THR A 16 -6.67 -2.66 -13.09
CA THR A 16 -5.81 -3.69 -12.51
C THR A 16 -4.54 -3.79 -13.34
N SER A 17 -3.50 -4.35 -12.91
CA SER A 17 -2.24 -4.53 -13.67
C SER A 17 -1.48 -3.26 -14.00
N ILE A 18 -1.97 -2.08 -13.58
CA ILE A 18 -1.27 -0.81 -13.76
C ILE A 18 -0.86 -0.31 -12.39
N GLU A 19 0.39 0.15 -12.29
CA GLU A 19 0.92 0.71 -11.06
C GLU A 19 0.49 2.17 -10.93
N TYR A 20 -0.08 2.51 -9.79
CA TYR A 20 -0.43 3.89 -9.46
C TYR A 20 0.34 4.33 -8.22
N TRP A 21 0.79 5.58 -8.22
CA TRP A 21 1.46 6.16 -7.06
C TRP A 21 0.45 7.00 -6.29
N ILE A 22 0.16 6.60 -5.08
CA ILE A 22 -0.81 7.28 -4.23
C ILE A 22 -0.18 7.64 -2.88
N PRO A 23 -0.69 8.70 -2.22
CA PRO A 23 -0.23 9.02 -0.87
C PRO A 23 -0.47 7.83 0.07
N ILE A 24 0.54 7.48 0.84
CA ILE A 24 0.43 6.35 1.77
C ILE A 24 -0.67 6.58 2.80
N SER A 25 -0.92 7.84 3.15
CA SER A 25 -1.97 8.21 4.10
C SER A 25 -3.38 7.90 3.61
N GLU A 26 -3.58 7.68 2.31
CA GLU A 26 -4.90 7.34 1.77
C GLU A 26 -5.19 5.85 1.81
N ILE A 27 -4.20 5.02 2.12
CA ILE A 27 -4.42 3.58 2.26
C ILE A 27 -5.07 3.30 3.60
N LYS A 28 -6.21 2.63 3.58
CA LYS A 28 -6.95 2.25 4.78
C LYS A 28 -6.56 0.84 5.18
N ILE A 29 -6.27 0.65 6.47
CA ILE A 29 -5.85 -0.64 7.00
C ILE A 29 -7.02 -1.26 7.77
N LYS A 30 -7.44 -2.45 7.34
CA LYS A 30 -8.52 -3.17 7.99
C LYS A 30 -8.08 -3.67 9.36
N ASN A 31 -9.04 -3.79 10.28
CA ASN A 31 -8.78 -4.25 11.65
C ASN A 31 -8.09 -5.62 11.70
N ILE A 32 -8.37 -6.49 10.73
CA ILE A 32 -7.76 -7.81 10.69
C ILE A 32 -6.24 -7.72 10.56
N PHE A 33 -5.73 -6.75 9.81
CA PHE A 33 -4.28 -6.56 9.70
C PHE A 33 -3.69 -6.04 11.01
N LEU A 34 -4.39 -5.12 11.67
CA LEU A 34 -3.94 -4.58 12.95
C LEU A 34 -3.96 -5.63 14.06
N ALA A 35 -4.93 -6.54 14.03
CA ALA A 35 -5.06 -7.59 15.01
C ALA A 35 -4.09 -8.77 14.78
N THR A 36 -3.56 -8.88 13.58
CA THR A 36 -2.69 -10.00 13.19
C THR A 36 -1.39 -9.46 12.61
N PRO A 37 -0.50 -8.93 13.45
CA PRO A 37 0.77 -8.38 12.96
C PRO A 37 1.61 -9.49 12.33
N PRO A 38 2.47 -9.15 11.35
CA PRO A 38 3.32 -10.15 10.72
C PRO A 38 4.31 -10.74 11.72
N SER A 39 4.76 -11.96 11.46
CA SER A 39 5.79 -12.57 12.29
C SER A 39 7.08 -11.75 12.19
N TYR A 40 7.84 -11.73 13.28
CA TYR A 40 9.11 -11.01 13.33
C TYR A 40 10.05 -11.47 12.23
N PHE A 41 10.20 -12.78 12.03
CA PHE A 41 11.12 -13.31 11.05
C PHE A 41 10.73 -12.96 9.62
N LYS A 42 9.45 -13.03 9.31
CA LYS A 42 8.95 -12.69 7.99
C LYS A 42 9.15 -11.21 7.69
N TYR A 43 8.82 -10.34 8.64
CA TYR A 43 9.03 -8.90 8.50
C TYR A 43 10.50 -8.59 8.32
N ARG A 44 11.37 -9.17 9.16
CA ARG A 44 12.81 -8.92 9.14
C ARG A 44 13.43 -9.35 7.83
N ARG A 45 13.04 -10.51 7.31
CA ARG A 45 13.53 -10.99 6.03
C ARG A 45 13.17 -10.04 4.89
N LYS A 46 11.92 -9.60 4.85
CA LYS A 46 11.47 -8.67 3.82
C LYS A 46 12.11 -7.29 3.95
N LEU A 47 12.31 -6.83 5.17
CA LEU A 47 13.01 -5.58 5.43
C LEU A 47 14.46 -5.65 4.93
N ASN A 48 15.15 -6.74 5.22
CA ASN A 48 16.53 -6.93 4.77
C ASN A 48 16.62 -6.97 3.24
N ASN A 49 15.68 -7.63 2.59
CA ASN A 49 15.62 -7.66 1.13
C ASN A 49 15.38 -6.28 0.55
N PHE A 50 14.54 -5.48 1.19
CA PHE A 50 14.31 -4.12 0.75
C PHE A 50 15.57 -3.26 0.90
N ILE A 51 16.24 -3.35 2.05
CA ILE A 51 17.46 -2.57 2.30
C ILE A 51 18.57 -2.97 1.31
N LYS A 52 18.71 -4.25 1.04
CA LYS A 52 19.80 -4.78 0.23
C LYS A 52 19.54 -4.66 -1.27
N TYR A 53 18.31 -4.92 -1.72
CA TYR A 53 17.97 -5.01 -3.14
C TYR A 53 16.91 -4.01 -3.60
N GLY A 54 16.28 -3.29 -2.70
CA GLY A 54 15.16 -2.40 -3.04
C GLY A 54 13.89 -3.15 -3.42
N GLU A 55 13.78 -4.43 -3.05
CA GLU A 55 12.65 -5.27 -3.45
C GLU A 55 11.56 -5.29 -2.39
N LEU A 56 10.31 -5.11 -2.83
CA LEU A 56 9.12 -5.22 -1.99
C LEU A 56 8.04 -5.97 -2.74
N SER A 57 7.25 -6.74 -1.99
CA SER A 57 6.04 -7.35 -2.55
C SER A 57 5.05 -6.24 -2.91
N PRO A 58 4.26 -6.41 -3.97
CA PRO A 58 3.29 -5.39 -4.37
C PRO A 58 2.28 -5.08 -3.27
N ILE A 59 1.91 -3.81 -3.17
CA ILE A 59 0.80 -3.36 -2.33
C ILE A 59 -0.44 -3.37 -3.19
N ILE A 60 -1.45 -4.13 -2.77
CA ILE A 60 -2.71 -4.26 -3.50
C ILE A 60 -3.82 -3.69 -2.64
N ILE A 61 -4.61 -2.79 -3.22
CA ILE A 61 -5.74 -2.16 -2.55
C ILE A 61 -7.01 -2.38 -3.36
N ASP A 62 -8.15 -2.26 -2.71
CA ASP A 62 -9.44 -2.30 -3.40
C ASP A 62 -9.86 -0.89 -3.85
N ARG A 63 -11.04 -0.82 -4.47
CA ARG A 63 -11.54 0.46 -5.00
C ARG A 63 -11.91 1.47 -3.92
N ASN A 64 -12.00 1.04 -2.67
CA ASN A 64 -12.20 1.90 -1.51
C ASN A 64 -10.88 2.29 -0.85
N PHE A 65 -9.75 1.96 -1.47
CA PHE A 65 -8.42 2.22 -0.95
C PHE A 65 -8.12 1.43 0.32
N GLU A 66 -8.81 0.32 0.53
CA GLU A 66 -8.51 -0.57 1.64
C GLU A 66 -7.46 -1.59 1.21
N LEU A 67 -6.48 -1.81 2.08
CA LEU A 67 -5.40 -2.76 1.81
C LEU A 67 -5.96 -4.18 1.70
N VAL A 68 -5.57 -4.87 0.62
CA VAL A 68 -5.94 -6.26 0.38
C VAL A 68 -4.74 -7.17 0.61
N ASP A 69 -3.57 -6.75 0.13
CA ASP A 69 -2.34 -7.54 0.25
C ASP A 69 -1.14 -6.61 0.29
N GLY A 70 -0.01 -7.12 0.77
CA GLY A 70 1.22 -6.33 0.84
C GLY A 70 1.36 -5.52 2.13
N TYR A 71 0.81 -6.01 3.24
CA TYR A 71 0.85 -5.30 4.52
C TYR A 71 2.28 -5.05 5.00
N ILE A 72 3.18 -6.02 4.84
CA ILE A 72 4.58 -5.82 5.25
C ILE A 72 5.24 -4.72 4.43
N SER A 73 4.99 -4.70 3.12
CA SER A 73 5.50 -3.62 2.25
C SER A 73 4.97 -2.26 2.68
N TYR A 74 3.68 -2.18 3.02
CA TYR A 74 3.08 -0.97 3.55
C TYR A 74 3.79 -0.51 4.84
N LEU A 75 4.04 -1.44 5.77
CA LEU A 75 4.72 -1.12 7.04
C LEU A 75 6.15 -0.63 6.81
N ILE A 76 6.87 -1.25 5.88
CA ILE A 76 8.23 -0.85 5.54
C ILE A 76 8.23 0.55 4.94
N MET A 77 7.36 0.83 3.98
CA MET A 77 7.25 2.15 3.37
C MET A 77 6.89 3.22 4.40
N LYS A 78 5.97 2.90 5.30
CA LYS A 78 5.59 3.82 6.38
C LYS A 78 6.75 4.09 7.31
N ARG A 79 7.55 3.06 7.63
CA ARG A 79 8.73 3.21 8.48
C ARG A 79 9.74 4.19 7.91
N PHE A 80 9.93 4.18 6.60
CA PHE A 80 10.87 5.08 5.93
C PHE A 80 10.25 6.42 5.55
N SER A 81 9.05 6.70 6.05
CA SER A 81 8.36 7.99 5.86
C SER A 81 8.18 8.37 4.39
N VAL A 82 7.89 7.39 3.56
CA VAL A 82 7.64 7.62 2.13
C VAL A 82 6.30 8.31 1.96
N GLY A 83 6.24 9.39 1.19
CA GLY A 83 5.01 10.15 0.98
C GLY A 83 4.02 9.44 0.08
N LYS A 84 4.49 8.93 -1.06
CA LYS A 84 3.68 8.18 -2.01
C LYS A 84 4.26 6.79 -2.21
N VAL A 85 3.39 5.84 -2.49
CA VAL A 85 3.78 4.45 -2.68
C VAL A 85 3.12 3.89 -3.94
N PRO A 86 3.81 2.95 -4.63
CA PRO A 86 3.21 2.28 -5.77
C PRO A 86 2.21 1.23 -5.30
N VAL A 87 1.04 1.22 -5.91
CA VAL A 87 -0.01 0.26 -5.59
C VAL A 87 -0.63 -0.29 -6.86
N TYR A 88 -1.26 -1.46 -6.74
CA TYR A 88 -2.09 -2.05 -7.76
C TYR A 88 -3.51 -2.19 -7.21
N PHE A 89 -4.49 -1.99 -8.06
CA PHE A 89 -5.88 -2.15 -7.68
C PHE A 89 -6.35 -3.58 -7.98
N GLN A 90 -7.11 -4.10 -7.03
CA GLN A 90 -7.73 -5.41 -7.17
C GLN A 90 -8.86 -5.37 -8.20
#